data_9ee4642ededa1de9b5008280ef1ca79d
#
_entry.id   9ee4642ededa1de9b5008280ef1ca79d
#
_cell.length_a   1.000
_cell.length_b   1.000
_cell.length_c   1.000
_cell.angle_alpha   90.00
_cell.angle_beta   90.00
_cell.angle_gamma   90.00
#
_symmetry.space_group_name_H-M   'P 1'
#
loop_
_entity.id
_entity.type
_entity.pdbx_description
1 polymer ?
#
loop_
_entity_poly.entity_id
_entity_poly.type
_entity_poly.pdbx_seq_one_letter_code
_entity_poly.pdbx_strand_id
1 'polypeptide(L)'
;YYYTLLHEASTTGMPIMRPIFFADPKDLSLRAEEKAFLVGDDLLVIPSFAKKTALPKGIWEDLSLVDGDKDGKYQAKLKIRGGSIIPTGKIIQNTTENSLDPLTLLVCLDEQGKASGSMYWDAGDGWSYQKGDYSLQQFTAERNGNKVMVKLVGKTGKRELENKGMAIVKVITKQGIRLASGNLTEGIEVGL
;
A
#
# COMPACT_ATOMS: atom_id res chain seq x y z
N TYR A 1 4.01 -3.79 -3.10
CA TYR A 1 3.97 -2.32 -3.19
C TYR A 1 5.21 -1.75 -3.89
N TYR A 2 6.42 -2.09 -3.45
CA TYR A 2 7.67 -1.61 -4.08
C TYR A 2 7.74 -1.93 -5.57
N TYR A 3 7.32 -3.12 -5.97
CA TYR A 3 7.32 -3.53 -7.36
C TYR A 3 6.36 -2.68 -8.22
N THR A 4 5.22 -2.32 -7.64
CA THR A 4 4.28 -1.37 -8.26
C THR A 4 4.89 0.02 -8.42
N LEU A 5 5.62 0.50 -7.40
CA LEU A 5 6.33 1.79 -7.48
C LEU A 5 7.49 1.78 -8.47
N LEU A 6 8.19 0.65 -8.65
CA LEU A 6 9.20 0.49 -9.70
C LEU A 6 8.57 0.60 -11.09
N HIS A 7 7.41 -0.02 -11.30
CA HIS A 7 6.65 0.13 -12.54
C HIS A 7 6.22 1.59 -12.76
N GLU A 8 5.68 2.26 -11.76
CA GLU A 8 5.33 3.69 -11.83
C GLU A 8 6.55 4.53 -12.19
N ALA A 9 7.68 4.34 -11.52
CA ALA A 9 8.90 5.07 -11.78
C ALA A 9 9.41 4.87 -13.21
N SER A 10 9.31 3.64 -13.74
CA SER A 10 9.75 3.33 -15.12
C SER A 10 8.87 3.95 -16.20
N THR A 11 7.60 4.21 -15.89
CA THR A 11 6.62 4.72 -16.86
C THR A 11 6.38 6.23 -16.77
N THR A 12 6.51 6.80 -15.57
CA THR A 12 6.19 8.22 -15.30
C THR A 12 7.40 9.04 -14.89
N GLY A 13 8.50 8.42 -14.49
CA GLY A 13 9.66 9.10 -13.90
C GLY A 13 9.47 9.52 -12.44
N MET A 14 8.32 9.20 -11.80
CA MET A 14 8.09 9.52 -10.39
C MET A 14 9.05 8.75 -9.50
N PRO A 15 9.76 9.41 -8.55
CA PRO A 15 10.64 8.71 -7.64
C PRO A 15 9.86 7.82 -6.67
N ILE A 16 10.45 6.70 -6.28
CA ILE A 16 9.87 5.79 -5.28
C ILE A 16 9.89 6.45 -3.90
N MET A 17 11.03 7.02 -3.52
CA MET A 17 11.17 7.80 -2.30
C MET A 17 10.91 9.27 -2.62
N ARG A 18 9.95 9.88 -1.95
CA ARG A 18 9.47 11.23 -2.25
C ARG A 18 9.65 12.14 -1.03
N PRO A 19 10.09 13.40 -1.22
CA PRO A 19 10.02 14.39 -0.16
C PRO A 19 8.57 14.54 0.34
N ILE A 20 8.42 14.81 1.63
CA ILE A 20 7.10 14.84 2.28
C ILE A 20 6.15 15.89 1.67
N PHE A 21 6.69 16.96 1.06
CA PHE A 21 5.87 17.98 0.39
C PHE A 21 5.14 17.48 -0.87
N PHE A 22 5.47 16.30 -1.39
CA PHE A 22 4.69 15.66 -2.46
C PHE A 22 3.27 15.31 -2.02
N ALA A 23 3.05 15.09 -0.71
CA ALA A 23 1.71 14.83 -0.19
C ALA A 23 0.78 16.06 -0.24
N ASP A 24 1.34 17.27 -0.08
CA ASP A 24 0.65 18.56 -0.24
C ASP A 24 1.65 19.63 -0.71
N PRO A 25 1.85 19.82 -2.02
CA PRO A 25 2.82 20.78 -2.57
C PRO A 25 2.49 22.24 -2.23
N LYS A 26 1.25 22.54 -1.79
CA LYS A 26 0.82 23.88 -1.41
C LYS A 26 1.17 24.20 0.04
N ASP A 27 1.43 23.21 0.87
CA ASP A 27 1.83 23.42 2.26
C ASP A 27 3.34 23.72 2.33
N LEU A 28 3.66 25.00 2.48
CA LEU A 28 5.05 25.46 2.54
C LEU A 28 5.83 24.91 3.76
N SER A 29 5.12 24.55 4.85
CA SER A 29 5.76 24.00 6.04
C SER A 29 6.41 22.64 5.79
N LEU A 30 5.93 21.88 4.81
CA LEU A 30 6.45 20.58 4.44
C LEU A 30 7.75 20.65 3.62
N ARG A 31 8.04 21.80 3.00
CA ARG A 31 9.25 21.97 2.15
C ARG A 31 10.55 21.94 2.93
N ALA A 32 10.51 22.31 4.20
CA ALA A 32 11.66 22.32 5.09
C ALA A 32 11.85 20.99 5.85
N GLU A 33 10.97 20.01 5.63
CA GLU A 33 11.07 18.70 6.27
C GLU A 33 12.03 17.81 5.49
N GLU A 34 13.17 17.49 6.09
CA GLU A 34 14.24 16.69 5.45
C GLU A 34 14.43 15.31 6.10
N LYS A 35 13.73 15.05 7.21
CA LYS A 35 13.97 13.82 8.01
C LYS A 35 12.96 12.73 7.71
N ALA A 36 11.71 13.10 7.46
CA ALA A 36 10.69 12.17 7.05
C ALA A 36 10.50 12.20 5.54
N PHE A 37 10.04 11.09 4.98
CA PHE A 37 9.83 10.95 3.55
C PHE A 37 8.68 10.00 3.26
N LEU A 38 8.17 10.06 2.04
CA LEU A 38 7.17 9.14 1.54
C LEU A 38 7.82 8.01 0.74
N VAL A 39 7.23 6.83 0.79
CA VAL A 39 7.46 5.75 -0.16
C VAL A 39 6.19 5.61 -0.99
N GLY A 40 6.27 6.00 -2.28
CA GLY A 40 5.08 6.29 -3.07
C GLY A 40 4.29 7.47 -2.47
N ASP A 41 2.97 7.48 -2.68
CA ASP A 41 2.08 8.49 -2.10
C ASP A 41 1.44 8.04 -0.78
N ASP A 42 1.52 6.75 -0.47
CA ASP A 42 0.67 6.11 0.52
C ASP A 42 1.36 5.77 1.83
N LEU A 43 2.69 5.70 1.85
CA LEU A 43 3.47 5.28 3.02
C LEU A 43 4.41 6.39 3.47
N LEU A 44 4.17 6.91 4.68
CA LEU A 44 5.05 7.88 5.34
C LEU A 44 6.03 7.13 6.27
N VAL A 45 7.30 7.46 6.12
CA VAL A 45 8.40 6.91 6.93
C VAL A 45 9.00 8.02 7.78
N ILE A 46 9.01 7.80 9.09
CA ILE A 46 9.60 8.72 10.09
C ILE A 46 10.73 7.97 10.79
N PRO A 47 12.00 8.26 10.45
CA PRO A 47 13.15 7.62 11.09
C PRO A 47 13.18 7.84 12.61
N SER A 48 13.76 6.91 13.35
CA SER A 48 13.81 6.96 14.82
C SER A 48 14.52 8.19 15.39
N PHE A 49 15.43 8.78 14.62
CA PHE A 49 16.16 10.01 15.00
C PHE A 49 15.36 11.30 14.73
N ALA A 50 14.25 11.24 13.99
CA ALA A 50 13.41 12.40 13.68
C ALA A 50 12.49 12.73 14.85
N LYS A 51 12.94 13.63 15.75
CA LYS A 51 12.21 13.95 17.00
C LYS A 51 10.97 14.84 16.79
N LYS A 52 10.98 15.71 15.80
CA LYS A 52 9.86 16.60 15.42
C LYS A 52 9.78 16.61 13.91
N THR A 53 8.67 16.17 13.36
CA THR A 53 8.45 16.04 11.94
C THR A 53 7.15 16.74 11.58
N ALA A 54 7.20 17.61 10.57
CA ALA A 54 5.99 18.15 9.95
C ALA A 54 5.25 16.98 9.28
N LEU A 55 3.95 16.87 9.51
CA LEU A 55 3.12 15.85 8.90
C LEU A 55 2.16 16.48 7.88
N PRO A 56 1.95 15.84 6.73
CA PRO A 56 0.95 16.29 5.79
C PRO A 56 -0.45 16.20 6.40
N LYS A 57 -1.36 17.08 5.96
CA LYS A 57 -2.76 17.04 6.36
C LYS A 57 -3.45 15.76 5.93
N GLY A 58 -4.56 15.44 6.57
CA GLY A 58 -5.36 14.24 6.32
C GLY A 58 -5.14 13.13 7.34
N ILE A 59 -5.69 11.97 7.05
CA ILE A 59 -5.59 10.78 7.91
C ILE A 59 -4.26 10.08 7.65
N TRP A 60 -3.54 9.77 8.72
CA TRP A 60 -2.31 8.99 8.72
C TRP A 60 -2.34 8.02 9.91
N GLU A 61 -2.63 6.76 9.65
CA GLU A 61 -2.72 5.74 10.70
C GLU A 61 -1.37 5.02 10.88
N ASP A 62 -1.07 4.65 12.12
CA ASP A 62 0.16 3.90 12.42
C ASP A 62 0.11 2.51 11.78
N LEU A 63 1.23 2.12 11.18
CA LEU A 63 1.37 0.86 10.47
C LEU A 63 2.55 0.07 11.02
N SER A 64 2.32 -1.20 11.36
CA SER A 64 3.36 -2.20 11.59
C SER A 64 3.31 -3.24 10.48
N LEU A 65 4.39 -3.41 9.74
CA LEU A 65 4.47 -4.38 8.64
C LEU A 65 4.90 -5.76 9.11
N VAL A 66 5.75 -5.81 10.11
CA VAL A 66 6.25 -7.03 10.74
C VAL A 66 6.23 -6.87 12.24
N ASP A 67 6.21 -7.97 12.97
CA ASP A 67 6.52 -7.97 14.39
C ASP A 67 7.97 -7.50 14.53
N GLY A 68 8.09 -6.23 14.91
CA GLY A 68 9.36 -5.57 14.91
C GLY A 68 10.32 -6.11 15.93
N ASP A 69 11.55 -5.66 15.81
CA ASP A 69 12.57 -5.84 16.82
C ASP A 69 12.02 -5.40 18.18
N LYS A 70 12.02 -6.28 19.18
CA LYS A 70 11.46 -6.01 20.52
C LYS A 70 12.07 -4.77 21.18
N ASP A 71 13.24 -4.37 20.70
CA ASP A 71 13.96 -3.20 21.16
C ASP A 71 13.40 -1.87 20.61
N GLY A 72 12.75 -1.87 19.46
CA GLY A 72 12.07 -0.71 18.86
C GLY A 72 12.92 0.55 18.64
N LYS A 73 14.14 0.58 19.19
CA LYS A 73 14.98 1.76 19.34
C LYS A 73 15.40 2.38 18.01
N TYR A 74 15.61 1.54 17.02
CA TYR A 74 16.08 1.98 15.69
C TYR A 74 15.03 1.86 14.60
N GLN A 75 13.84 1.39 14.94
CA GLN A 75 12.75 1.25 13.98
C GLN A 75 12.19 2.61 13.57
N ALA A 76 12.00 2.79 12.27
CA ALA A 76 11.23 3.90 11.75
C ALA A 76 9.74 3.71 12.11
N LYS A 77 9.05 4.80 12.40
CA LYS A 77 7.60 4.80 12.46
C LYS A 77 7.04 4.86 11.04
N LEU A 78 6.12 3.98 10.76
CA LEU A 78 5.43 3.92 9.48
C LEU A 78 3.99 4.39 9.66
N LYS A 79 3.48 5.15 8.69
CA LYS A 79 2.08 5.55 8.64
C LYS A 79 1.51 5.34 7.24
N ILE A 80 0.33 4.77 7.18
CA ILE A 80 -0.44 4.64 5.95
C ILE A 80 -1.38 5.83 5.79
N ARG A 81 -1.46 6.35 4.57
CA ARG A 81 -2.35 7.47 4.21
C ARG A 81 -3.80 7.02 4.17
N GLY A 82 -4.72 7.86 4.68
CA GLY A 82 -6.15 7.70 4.43
C GLY A 82 -6.48 7.84 2.96
N GLY A 83 -7.31 6.94 2.44
CA GLY A 83 -7.62 6.81 1.03
C GLY A 83 -6.76 5.80 0.27
N SER A 84 -5.87 5.07 0.95
CA SER A 84 -4.90 4.16 0.32
C SER A 84 -5.20 2.69 0.53
N ILE A 85 -4.88 1.89 -0.48
CA ILE A 85 -4.78 0.43 -0.42
C ILE A 85 -3.38 0.02 -0.84
N ILE A 86 -2.59 -0.51 0.11
CA ILE A 86 -1.23 -0.98 -0.14
C ILE A 86 -1.23 -2.51 -0.25
N PRO A 87 -0.90 -3.08 -1.43
CA PRO A 87 -0.73 -4.52 -1.58
C PRO A 87 0.58 -4.97 -0.95
N THR A 88 0.53 -6.04 -0.18
CA THR A 88 1.69 -6.70 0.42
C THR A 88 1.62 -8.20 0.22
N GLY A 89 2.76 -8.85 0.21
CA GLY A 89 2.87 -10.31 0.19
C GLY A 89 3.35 -10.85 1.53
N LYS A 90 3.59 -12.16 1.57
CA LYS A 90 4.28 -12.82 2.68
C LYS A 90 5.77 -12.46 2.69
N ILE A 91 6.42 -12.65 3.82
CA ILE A 91 7.88 -12.60 3.92
C ILE A 91 8.46 -13.79 3.16
N ILE A 92 9.38 -13.51 2.25
CA ILE A 92 10.07 -14.52 1.42
C ILE A 92 11.59 -14.45 1.65
N GLN A 93 12.28 -15.57 1.47
CA GLN A 93 13.74 -15.64 1.61
C GLN A 93 14.45 -15.40 0.27
N ASN A 94 13.76 -15.64 -0.83
CA ASN A 94 14.29 -15.45 -2.18
C ASN A 94 13.15 -15.15 -3.18
N THR A 95 13.50 -14.67 -4.36
CA THR A 95 12.55 -14.23 -5.38
C THR A 95 11.85 -15.36 -6.14
N THR A 96 12.23 -16.62 -5.92
CA THR A 96 11.54 -17.77 -6.53
C THR A 96 10.32 -18.23 -5.73
N GLU A 97 10.18 -17.75 -4.49
CA GLU A 97 8.99 -17.99 -3.70
C GLU A 97 7.82 -17.13 -4.16
N ASN A 98 6.60 -17.70 -4.14
CA ASN A 98 5.39 -16.92 -4.41
C ASN A 98 5.08 -15.98 -3.25
N SER A 99 5.40 -14.70 -3.41
CA SER A 99 5.15 -13.67 -2.40
C SER A 99 3.68 -13.22 -2.30
N LEU A 100 2.86 -13.52 -3.33
CA LEU A 100 1.45 -13.09 -3.40
C LEU A 100 0.46 -14.15 -2.91
N ASP A 101 0.93 -15.21 -2.28
CA ASP A 101 0.08 -16.22 -1.66
C ASP A 101 0.44 -16.40 -0.19
N PRO A 102 -0.37 -15.80 0.71
CA PRO A 102 -1.54 -14.95 0.42
C PRO A 102 -1.19 -13.50 0.04
N LEU A 103 -1.93 -12.95 -0.92
CA LEU A 103 -1.95 -11.50 -1.13
C LEU A 103 -2.63 -10.83 0.07
N THR A 104 -2.04 -9.78 0.61
CA THR A 104 -2.65 -8.98 1.68
C THR A 104 -2.81 -7.53 1.22
N LEU A 105 -4.02 -6.99 1.38
CA LEU A 105 -4.32 -5.58 1.13
C LEU A 105 -4.43 -4.83 2.46
N LEU A 106 -3.55 -3.85 2.68
CA LEU A 106 -3.61 -2.92 3.80
C LEU A 106 -4.49 -1.75 3.36
N VAL A 107 -5.60 -1.52 4.04
CA VAL A 107 -6.61 -0.51 3.68
C VAL A 107 -6.70 0.53 4.78
N CYS A 108 -6.52 1.79 4.43
CA CYS A 108 -6.80 2.92 5.28
C CYS A 108 -7.81 3.84 4.58
N LEU A 109 -8.97 4.04 5.17
CA LEU A 109 -10.02 4.85 4.58
C LEU A 109 -9.74 6.35 4.78
N ASP A 110 -10.15 7.16 3.81
CA ASP A 110 -10.19 8.62 3.92
C ASP A 110 -11.39 9.10 4.77
N GLU A 111 -11.55 10.43 4.85
CA GLU A 111 -12.64 11.08 5.58
C GLU A 111 -14.02 10.76 4.98
N GLN A 112 -14.08 10.40 3.70
CA GLN A 112 -15.29 9.99 2.98
C GLN A 112 -15.58 8.49 3.10
N GLY A 113 -14.71 7.74 3.80
CA GLY A 113 -14.84 6.29 3.95
C GLY A 113 -14.43 5.51 2.70
N LYS A 114 -13.54 6.06 1.88
CA LYS A 114 -13.08 5.44 0.63
C LYS A 114 -11.57 5.20 0.64
N ALA A 115 -11.14 4.22 -0.15
CA ALA A 115 -9.74 4.01 -0.46
C ALA A 115 -9.57 3.37 -1.85
N SER A 116 -8.41 3.58 -2.46
CA SER A 116 -8.02 2.97 -3.72
C SER A 116 -6.55 2.60 -3.73
N GLY A 117 -6.17 1.70 -4.62
CA GLY A 117 -4.78 1.31 -4.80
C GLY A 117 -4.61 0.44 -6.03
N SER A 118 -3.37 0.16 -6.38
CA SER A 118 -3.04 -0.70 -7.51
C SER A 118 -1.90 -1.65 -7.18
N MET A 119 -1.80 -2.72 -7.95
CA MET A 119 -0.72 -3.70 -7.88
C MET A 119 -0.29 -4.07 -9.29
N TYR A 120 1.00 -3.87 -9.58
CA TYR A 120 1.63 -4.37 -10.79
C TYR A 120 2.42 -5.65 -10.49
N TRP A 121 2.34 -6.61 -11.40
CA TRP A 121 3.08 -7.87 -11.31
C TRP A 121 3.37 -8.43 -12.70
N ASP A 122 4.60 -8.85 -12.95
CA ASP A 122 5.02 -9.49 -14.20
C ASP A 122 5.87 -10.75 -13.94
N ALA A 123 6.69 -11.16 -14.88
CA ALA A 123 7.54 -12.35 -14.74
C ALA A 123 8.75 -12.12 -13.81
N GLY A 124 9.04 -10.87 -13.44
CA GLY A 124 10.20 -10.50 -12.62
C GLY A 124 11.51 -10.46 -13.38
N ASP A 125 11.57 -11.03 -14.58
CA ASP A 125 12.73 -11.03 -15.45
C ASP A 125 12.34 -11.01 -16.92
N GLY A 126 13.25 -10.53 -17.78
CA GLY A 126 13.06 -10.47 -19.23
C GLY A 126 12.13 -9.34 -19.69
N TRP A 127 11.66 -9.45 -20.93
CA TRP A 127 10.91 -8.39 -21.63
C TRP A 127 9.48 -8.82 -21.99
N SER A 128 8.97 -9.90 -21.40
CA SER A 128 7.64 -10.44 -21.73
C SER A 128 6.51 -9.46 -21.41
N TYR A 129 6.71 -8.57 -20.43
CA TYR A 129 5.75 -7.51 -20.07
C TYR A 129 5.45 -6.58 -21.27
N GLN A 130 6.40 -6.33 -22.19
CA GLN A 130 6.16 -5.52 -23.39
C GLN A 130 5.18 -6.18 -24.36
N LYS A 131 4.97 -7.51 -24.25
CA LYS A 131 3.99 -8.27 -25.03
C LYS A 131 2.70 -8.51 -24.26
N GLY A 132 2.56 -7.85 -23.11
CA GLY A 132 1.35 -7.92 -22.26
C GLY A 132 1.40 -9.00 -21.17
N ASP A 133 2.53 -9.69 -20.96
CA ASP A 133 2.70 -10.67 -19.86
C ASP A 133 2.95 -9.95 -18.54
N TYR A 134 1.94 -9.22 -18.10
CA TYR A 134 1.87 -8.56 -16.79
C TYR A 134 0.43 -8.56 -16.30
N SER A 135 0.25 -8.27 -15.02
CA SER A 135 -1.03 -7.99 -14.38
C SER A 135 -0.95 -6.64 -13.68
N LEU A 136 -1.78 -5.68 -14.07
CA LEU A 136 -2.01 -4.45 -13.32
C LEU A 136 -3.44 -4.50 -12.80
N GLN A 137 -3.57 -4.63 -11.50
CA GLN A 137 -4.85 -4.71 -10.79
C GLN A 137 -5.16 -3.40 -10.08
N GLN A 138 -6.43 -3.01 -10.06
CA GLN A 138 -6.93 -1.82 -9.37
C GLN A 138 -7.96 -2.25 -8.32
N PHE A 139 -7.80 -1.73 -7.12
CA PHE A 139 -8.64 -2.03 -5.98
C PHE A 139 -9.36 -0.78 -5.48
N THR A 140 -10.56 -0.97 -4.96
CA THR A 140 -11.30 0.06 -4.22
C THR A 140 -11.82 -0.50 -2.91
N ALA A 141 -11.96 0.39 -1.93
CA ALA A 141 -12.64 0.12 -0.68
C ALA A 141 -13.65 1.23 -0.41
N GLU A 142 -14.84 0.86 0.08
CA GLU A 142 -15.89 1.80 0.43
C GLU A 142 -16.60 1.35 1.70
N ARG A 143 -16.79 2.30 2.61
CA ARG A 143 -17.50 2.08 3.88
C ARG A 143 -19.00 2.21 3.69
N ASN A 144 -19.75 1.20 4.14
CA ASN A 144 -21.19 1.20 4.23
C ASN A 144 -21.62 0.88 5.67
N GLY A 145 -21.98 1.92 6.42
CA GLY A 145 -22.31 1.77 7.85
C GLY A 145 -21.14 1.24 8.67
N ASN A 146 -21.28 0.06 9.24
CA ASN A 146 -20.26 -0.61 10.06
C ASN A 146 -19.46 -1.67 9.29
N LYS A 147 -19.43 -1.60 7.96
CA LYS A 147 -18.73 -2.54 7.09
C LYS A 147 -17.93 -1.79 6.04
N VAL A 148 -16.84 -2.41 5.59
CA VAL A 148 -16.04 -1.95 4.46
C VAL A 148 -16.06 -3.02 3.39
N MET A 149 -16.45 -2.66 2.18
CA MET A 149 -16.39 -3.52 1.01
C MET A 149 -15.14 -3.24 0.21
N VAL A 150 -14.31 -4.25 -0.01
CA VAL A 150 -13.08 -4.16 -0.81
C VAL A 150 -13.22 -5.02 -2.05
N LYS A 151 -12.92 -4.45 -3.24
CA LYS A 151 -13.11 -5.10 -4.53
C LYS A 151 -11.95 -4.86 -5.49
N LEU A 152 -11.72 -5.85 -6.36
CA LEU A 152 -11.00 -5.66 -7.61
C LEU A 152 -11.95 -4.99 -8.61
N VAL A 153 -11.58 -3.82 -9.13
CA VAL A 153 -12.42 -3.04 -10.06
C VAL A 153 -11.83 -2.91 -11.46
N GLY A 154 -10.57 -3.27 -11.62
CA GLY A 154 -9.89 -3.23 -12.91
C GLY A 154 -8.71 -4.19 -12.97
N LYS A 155 -8.52 -4.81 -14.14
CA LYS A 155 -7.36 -5.63 -14.45
C LYS A 155 -6.94 -5.38 -15.90
N THR A 156 -5.66 -5.15 -16.11
CA THR A 156 -5.05 -5.09 -17.44
C THR A 156 -3.84 -6.00 -17.50
N GLY A 157 -3.43 -6.37 -18.73
CA GLY A 157 -2.40 -7.39 -18.95
C GLY A 157 -2.99 -8.80 -19.03
N LYS A 158 -2.17 -9.74 -19.49
CA LYS A 158 -2.57 -11.13 -19.78
C LYS A 158 -2.20 -12.10 -18.65
N ARG A 159 -1.33 -11.68 -17.74
CA ARG A 159 -0.80 -12.54 -16.67
C ARG A 159 -1.86 -12.82 -15.62
N GLU A 160 -2.07 -14.10 -15.34
CA GLU A 160 -2.90 -14.54 -14.23
C GLU A 160 -2.04 -14.66 -12.96
N LEU A 161 -2.60 -14.29 -11.81
CA LEU A 161 -1.95 -14.45 -10.53
C LEU A 161 -2.31 -15.81 -9.92
N GLU A 162 -1.34 -16.43 -9.28
CA GLU A 162 -1.50 -17.75 -8.67
C GLU A 162 -2.53 -17.78 -7.53
N ASN A 163 -2.70 -16.67 -6.82
CA ASN A 163 -3.70 -16.52 -5.75
C ASN A 163 -5.16 -16.57 -6.23
N LYS A 164 -5.40 -16.59 -7.57
CA LYS A 164 -6.74 -16.69 -8.19
C LYS A 164 -7.76 -15.69 -7.63
N GLY A 165 -7.30 -14.50 -7.25
CA GLY A 165 -8.12 -13.43 -6.66
C GLY A 165 -8.36 -13.56 -5.16
N MET A 166 -7.83 -14.59 -4.50
CA MET A 166 -7.90 -14.72 -3.04
C MET A 166 -6.98 -13.72 -2.35
N ALA A 167 -7.49 -13.05 -1.33
CA ALA A 167 -6.73 -12.08 -0.57
C ALA A 167 -7.17 -12.01 0.90
N ILE A 168 -6.27 -11.51 1.73
CA ILE A 168 -6.53 -11.05 3.09
C ILE A 168 -6.65 -9.53 3.04
N VAL A 169 -7.71 -8.98 3.60
CA VAL A 169 -7.90 -7.54 3.77
C VAL A 169 -7.67 -7.16 5.21
N LYS A 170 -6.82 -6.18 5.45
CA LYS A 170 -6.54 -5.57 6.76
C LYS A 170 -6.98 -4.11 6.72
N VAL A 171 -8.14 -3.79 7.31
CA VAL A 171 -8.59 -2.41 7.46
C VAL A 171 -7.95 -1.83 8.72
N ILE A 172 -7.15 -0.77 8.53
CA ILE A 172 -6.39 -0.11 9.58
C ILE A 172 -7.22 1.07 10.08
N THR A 173 -7.47 1.12 11.38
CA THR A 173 -8.25 2.18 12.03
C THR A 173 -7.56 2.61 13.33
N LYS A 174 -7.97 3.75 13.88
CA LYS A 174 -7.51 4.21 15.22
C LYS A 174 -7.81 3.21 16.34
N GLN A 175 -8.85 2.37 16.19
CA GLN A 175 -9.24 1.36 17.17
C GLN A 175 -8.52 0.03 16.98
N GLY A 176 -7.66 -0.09 15.96
CA GLY A 176 -6.91 -1.30 15.62
C GLY A 176 -7.21 -1.83 14.23
N ILE A 177 -6.79 -3.04 13.97
CA ILE A 177 -6.91 -3.69 12.65
C ILE A 177 -8.12 -4.60 12.64
N ARG A 178 -8.91 -4.53 11.55
CA ARG A 178 -9.99 -5.47 11.25
C ARG A 178 -9.59 -6.33 10.05
N LEU A 179 -9.94 -7.61 10.10
CA LEU A 179 -9.49 -8.63 9.15
C LEU A 179 -10.67 -9.35 8.51
N ALA A 180 -10.57 -9.60 7.22
CA ALA A 180 -11.37 -10.58 6.50
C ALA A 180 -10.55 -11.17 5.35
N SER A 181 -10.98 -12.33 4.85
CA SER A 181 -10.38 -12.98 3.67
C SER A 181 -11.48 -13.45 2.72
N GLY A 182 -11.15 -13.54 1.45
CA GLY A 182 -12.10 -13.96 0.42
C GLY A 182 -11.60 -13.69 -0.98
N ASN A 183 -12.50 -13.70 -1.94
CA ASN A 183 -12.20 -13.42 -3.34
C ASN A 183 -12.50 -11.95 -3.67
N LEU A 184 -11.50 -11.23 -4.17
CA LEU A 184 -11.61 -9.81 -4.52
C LEU A 184 -12.55 -9.53 -5.70
N THR A 185 -12.79 -10.52 -6.59
CA THR A 185 -13.72 -10.35 -7.70
C THR A 185 -15.18 -10.38 -7.23
N GLU A 186 -15.47 -11.13 -6.16
CA GLU A 186 -16.78 -11.16 -5.50
C GLU A 186 -16.94 -9.99 -4.52
N GLY A 187 -15.82 -9.50 -4.02
CA GLY A 187 -15.73 -8.49 -2.98
C GLY A 187 -15.58 -9.11 -1.60
N ILE A 188 -14.74 -8.46 -0.78
CA ILE A 188 -14.45 -8.88 0.60
C ILE A 188 -15.07 -7.86 1.55
N GLU A 189 -15.99 -8.30 2.39
CA GLU A 189 -16.63 -7.47 3.40
C GLU A 189 -15.89 -7.59 4.74
N VAL A 190 -15.49 -6.46 5.31
CA VAL A 190 -14.81 -6.36 6.60
C VAL A 190 -15.69 -5.60 7.58
N GLY A 191 -16.03 -6.20 8.73
CA GLY A 191 -16.72 -5.50 9.83
C GLY A 191 -15.77 -4.56 10.58
N LEU A 192 -16.24 -3.34 10.90
CA LEU A 192 -15.49 -2.32 11.65
C LEU A 192 -15.72 -2.41 13.17
#